data_3507c644bc02fc68dcbb319e2a39ac65
#
_entry.id   3507c644bc02fc68dcbb319e2a39ac65
#
_cell.length_a   1.000
_cell.length_b   1.000
_cell.length_c   1.000
_cell.angle_alpha   90.00
_cell.angle_beta   90.00
_cell.angle_gamma   90.00
#
_symmetry.space_group_name_H-M   'P 1'
#
loop_
_entity.id
_entity.type
_entity.pdbx_description
1 polymer ?
#
loop_
_entity_poly.entity_id
_entity_poly.type
_entity_poly.pdbx_seq_one_letter_code
_entity_poly.pdbx_strand_id
1 'polypeptide(L)'
;MMQELLEEVRESDALTDAQVEQFYAYAFAQYRSGGLQKAEEIFQVLCARRPFEARFWFGFAATLQEEKNYEGALRGWAMVALLDNSNPYPHFHAAECSFSIRNLRDAALALKETELRIEKNHPLEDRIPLLKEAWKL
;
A
#
# COMPACT_ATOMS: atom_id res chain seq x y z
N MET A 1 5.01 13.18 22.35
CA MET A 1 4.57 14.30 21.50
C MET A 1 3.76 13.84 20.28
N MET A 2 4.29 12.99 19.43
CA MET A 2 3.51 12.50 18.26
C MET A 2 2.27 11.71 18.68
N GLN A 3 2.35 10.92 19.73
CA GLN A 3 1.22 10.16 20.25
C GLN A 3 0.09 11.08 20.73
N GLU A 4 0.45 12.16 21.40
CA GLU A 4 -0.50 13.16 21.87
C GLU A 4 -1.19 13.85 20.70
N LEU A 5 -0.42 14.23 19.68
CA LEU A 5 -0.97 14.82 18.45
C LEU A 5 -1.91 13.87 17.75
N LEU A 6 -1.55 12.58 17.71
CA LEU A 6 -2.38 11.57 17.08
C LEU A 6 -3.72 11.39 17.80
N GLU A 7 -3.70 11.43 19.14
CA GLU A 7 -4.92 11.36 19.94
C GLU A 7 -5.81 12.57 19.73
N GLU A 8 -5.23 13.77 19.70
CA GLU A 8 -5.96 15.00 19.41
C GLU A 8 -6.63 14.94 18.03
N VAL A 9 -5.93 14.42 17.03
CA VAL A 9 -6.45 14.28 15.68
C VAL A 9 -7.59 13.26 15.63
N ARG A 10 -7.49 12.17 16.39
CA ARG A 10 -8.57 11.18 16.46
C ARG A 10 -9.85 11.76 17.03
N GLU A 11 -9.75 12.69 17.96
CA GLU A 11 -10.89 13.35 18.59
C GLU A 11 -11.44 14.51 17.76
N SER A 12 -10.65 15.00 16.80
CA SER A 12 -11.03 16.12 15.95
C SER A 12 -11.53 15.64 14.59
N ASP A 13 -12.56 16.30 14.08
CA ASP A 13 -13.06 16.04 12.72
C ASP A 13 -12.25 16.78 11.66
N ALA A 14 -11.39 17.71 12.07
CA ALA A 14 -10.61 18.53 11.15
C ALA A 14 -9.11 18.21 11.26
N LEU A 15 -8.48 18.07 10.11
CA LEU A 15 -7.04 17.87 9.99
C LEU A 15 -6.52 18.86 8.96
N THR A 16 -5.61 19.75 9.39
CA THR A 16 -5.05 20.74 8.48
C THR A 16 -4.11 20.09 7.47
N ASP A 17 -3.92 20.73 6.32
CA ASP A 17 -3.00 20.22 5.31
C ASP A 17 -1.58 20.09 5.86
N ALA A 18 -1.15 21.03 6.69
CA ALA A 18 0.17 20.97 7.33
C ALA A 18 0.30 19.75 8.25
N GLN A 19 -0.76 19.46 9.03
CA GLN A 19 -0.79 18.27 9.88
C GLN A 19 -0.78 16.98 9.05
N VAL A 20 -1.52 16.95 7.95
CA VAL A 20 -1.52 15.80 7.02
C VAL A 20 -0.10 15.49 6.55
N GLU A 21 0.62 16.50 6.08
CA GLU A 21 1.99 16.31 5.59
C GLU A 21 2.94 15.88 6.71
N GLN A 22 2.78 16.44 7.90
CA GLN A 22 3.59 16.07 9.06
C GLN A 22 3.36 14.61 9.46
N PHE A 23 2.10 14.17 9.52
CA PHE A 23 1.76 12.78 9.84
C PHE A 23 2.23 11.83 8.76
N TYR A 24 2.09 12.22 7.49
CA TYR A 24 2.55 11.37 6.39
C TYR A 24 4.07 11.15 6.46
N ALA A 25 4.84 12.23 6.67
CA ALA A 25 6.29 12.13 6.79
C ALA A 25 6.70 11.23 7.96
N TYR A 26 6.01 11.36 9.09
CA TYR A 26 6.29 10.54 10.27
C TYR A 26 5.92 9.08 10.04
N ALA A 27 4.76 8.80 9.46
CA ALA A 27 4.33 7.44 9.14
C ALA A 27 5.31 6.76 8.19
N PHE A 28 5.76 7.48 7.17
CA PHE A 28 6.71 6.97 6.20
C PHE A 28 8.06 6.66 6.85
N ALA A 29 8.53 7.54 7.74
CA ALA A 29 9.77 7.32 8.49
C ALA A 29 9.66 6.08 9.39
N GLN A 30 8.53 5.90 10.06
CA GLN A 30 8.28 4.71 10.88
C GLN A 30 8.27 3.44 10.03
N TYR A 31 7.60 3.47 8.89
CA TYR A 31 7.60 2.34 7.97
C TYR A 31 9.02 1.95 7.57
N ARG A 32 9.85 2.92 7.20
CA ARG A 32 11.23 2.68 6.74
C ARG A 32 12.13 2.16 7.85
N SER A 33 11.88 2.54 9.09
CA SER A 33 12.71 2.14 10.24
C SER A 33 12.21 0.85 10.92
N GLY A 34 11.12 0.26 10.42
CA GLY A 34 10.57 -0.96 10.99
C GLY A 34 9.52 -0.74 12.07
N GLY A 35 9.15 0.50 12.35
CA GLY A 35 8.08 0.83 13.30
C GLY A 35 6.70 0.62 12.68
N LEU A 36 6.41 -0.62 12.28
CA LEU A 36 5.23 -0.93 11.47
C LEU A 36 3.91 -0.66 12.17
N GLN A 37 3.81 -0.96 13.45
CA GLN A 37 2.57 -0.73 14.19
C GLN A 37 2.25 0.77 14.27
N LYS A 38 3.26 1.60 14.52
CA LYS A 38 3.08 3.05 14.56
C LYS A 38 2.73 3.61 13.19
N ALA A 39 3.39 3.10 12.14
CA ALA A 39 3.09 3.49 10.76
C ALA A 39 1.64 3.15 10.42
N GLU A 40 1.20 1.93 10.76
CA GLU A 40 -0.18 1.48 10.51
C GLU A 40 -1.20 2.41 11.15
N GLU A 41 -1.01 2.75 12.43
CA GLU A 41 -1.92 3.64 13.15
C GLU A 41 -2.08 4.98 12.44
N ILE A 42 -0.96 5.56 12.02
CA ILE A 42 -0.97 6.89 11.41
C ILE A 42 -1.54 6.84 10.00
N PHE A 43 -1.13 5.87 9.18
CA PHE A 43 -1.72 5.72 7.85
C PHE A 43 -3.23 5.49 7.92
N GLN A 44 -3.70 4.75 8.92
CA GLN A 44 -5.12 4.51 9.11
C GLN A 44 -5.86 5.83 9.34
N VAL A 45 -5.32 6.71 10.17
CA VAL A 45 -5.91 8.04 10.41
C VAL A 45 -5.92 8.84 9.12
N LEU A 46 -4.80 8.85 8.38
CA LEU A 46 -4.71 9.59 7.12
C LEU A 46 -5.72 9.09 6.09
N CYS A 47 -5.87 7.78 5.94
CA CYS A 47 -6.86 7.21 5.04
C CYS A 47 -8.29 7.60 5.45
N ALA A 48 -8.57 7.63 6.74
CA ALA A 48 -9.90 8.01 7.24
C ALA A 48 -10.21 9.49 7.00
N ARG A 49 -9.21 10.36 7.14
CA ARG A 49 -9.39 11.81 6.98
C ARG A 49 -9.27 12.29 5.54
N ARG A 50 -8.50 11.59 4.73
CA ARG A 50 -8.26 11.94 3.32
C ARG A 50 -8.42 10.68 2.45
N PRO A 51 -9.64 10.13 2.33
CA PRO A 51 -9.85 8.82 1.72
C PRO A 51 -9.60 8.77 0.21
N PHE A 52 -9.47 9.92 -0.45
CA PHE A 52 -9.25 9.95 -1.89
C PHE A 52 -7.80 10.22 -2.28
N GLU A 53 -6.89 10.21 -1.30
CA GLU A 53 -5.46 10.37 -1.55
C GLU A 53 -4.79 9.00 -1.66
N ALA A 54 -4.42 8.62 -2.88
CA ALA A 54 -3.85 7.29 -3.15
C ALA A 54 -2.58 7.01 -2.33
N ARG A 55 -1.74 8.02 -2.10
CA ARG A 55 -0.47 7.83 -1.37
C ARG A 55 -0.66 7.33 0.06
N PHE A 56 -1.78 7.67 0.71
CA PHE A 56 -2.04 7.21 2.07
C PHE A 56 -2.47 5.74 2.08
N TRP A 57 -3.31 5.36 1.12
CA TRP A 57 -3.67 3.95 0.95
C TRP A 57 -2.46 3.12 0.55
N PHE A 58 -1.57 3.68 -0.26
CA PHE A 58 -0.32 3.00 -0.64
C PHE A 58 0.52 2.70 0.59
N GLY A 59 0.75 3.72 1.45
CA GLY A 59 1.51 3.55 2.68
C GLY A 59 0.85 2.55 3.62
N PHE A 60 -0.47 2.63 3.76
CA PHE A 60 -1.23 1.71 4.61
C PHE A 60 -1.11 0.27 4.11
N ALA A 61 -1.34 0.04 2.81
CA ALA A 61 -1.26 -1.29 2.21
C ALA A 61 0.16 -1.86 2.33
N ALA A 62 1.18 -1.06 2.05
CA ALA A 62 2.58 -1.49 2.15
C ALA A 62 2.92 -1.89 3.59
N THR A 63 2.43 -1.13 4.56
CA THR A 63 2.66 -1.42 5.98
C THR A 63 2.01 -2.75 6.37
N LEU A 64 0.75 -2.96 5.96
CA LEU A 64 0.05 -4.21 6.24
C LEU A 64 0.73 -5.40 5.58
N GLN A 65 1.26 -5.22 4.37
CA GLN A 65 1.99 -6.28 3.69
C GLN A 65 3.27 -6.66 4.43
N GLU A 66 4.03 -5.67 4.91
CA GLU A 66 5.23 -5.92 5.72
C GLU A 66 4.88 -6.62 7.03
N GLU A 67 3.73 -6.33 7.62
CA GLU A 67 3.23 -7.01 8.81
C GLU A 67 2.68 -8.40 8.51
N LYS A 68 2.68 -8.81 7.24
CA LYS A 68 2.13 -10.09 6.77
C LYS A 68 0.61 -10.19 6.93
N ASN A 69 -0.06 -9.06 7.05
CA ASN A 69 -1.52 -8.99 6.99
C ASN A 69 -1.92 -8.87 5.52
N TYR A 70 -1.82 -9.96 4.79
CA TYR A 70 -1.99 -9.96 3.34
C TYR A 70 -3.41 -9.64 2.90
N GLU A 71 -4.40 -10.10 3.64
CA GLU A 71 -5.80 -9.80 3.32
C GLU A 71 -6.11 -8.32 3.50
N GLY A 72 -5.62 -7.73 4.59
CA GLY A 72 -5.74 -6.28 4.80
C GLY A 72 -4.99 -5.49 3.75
N ALA A 73 -3.78 -5.94 3.40
CA ALA A 73 -2.98 -5.31 2.36
C ALA A 73 -3.69 -5.35 1.01
N LEU A 74 -4.31 -6.46 0.65
CA LEU A 74 -5.06 -6.59 -0.60
C LEU A 74 -6.18 -5.57 -0.70
N ARG A 75 -6.91 -5.33 0.39
CA ARG A 75 -7.95 -4.29 0.41
C ARG A 75 -7.35 -2.90 0.20
N GLY A 76 -6.22 -2.64 0.82
CA GLY A 76 -5.50 -1.38 0.64
C GLY A 76 -5.00 -1.20 -0.79
N TRP A 77 -4.39 -2.24 -1.37
CA TRP A 77 -3.92 -2.19 -2.75
C TRP A 77 -5.07 -2.00 -3.73
N ALA A 78 -6.24 -2.59 -3.45
CA ALA A 78 -7.43 -2.37 -4.27
C ALA A 78 -7.86 -0.90 -4.25
N MET A 79 -7.78 -0.23 -3.10
CA MET A 79 -8.07 1.21 -3.02
C MET A 79 -7.08 2.04 -3.83
N VAL A 80 -5.80 1.71 -3.77
CA VAL A 80 -4.78 2.41 -4.58
C VAL A 80 -5.10 2.25 -6.07
N ALA A 81 -5.42 1.03 -6.51
CA ALA A 81 -5.75 0.75 -7.89
C ALA A 81 -6.98 1.52 -8.36
N LEU A 82 -7.96 1.67 -7.48
CA LEU A 82 -9.18 2.42 -7.79
C LEU A 82 -8.89 3.91 -7.93
N LEU A 83 -8.06 4.47 -7.07
CA LEU A 83 -7.75 5.91 -7.04
C LEU A 83 -6.70 6.29 -8.08
N ASP A 84 -5.82 5.38 -8.45
CA ASP A 84 -4.70 5.61 -9.38
C ASP A 84 -4.65 4.47 -10.40
N ASN A 85 -5.60 4.48 -11.32
CA ASN A 85 -5.88 3.36 -12.21
C ASN A 85 -4.73 2.98 -13.15
N SER A 86 -3.85 3.91 -13.49
CA SER A 86 -2.73 3.64 -14.41
C SER A 86 -1.47 3.15 -13.71
N ASN A 87 -1.45 3.13 -12.39
CA ASN A 87 -0.29 2.73 -11.60
C ASN A 87 -0.16 1.20 -11.60
N PRO A 88 0.96 0.63 -12.08
CA PRO A 88 1.15 -0.82 -12.07
C PRO A 88 1.44 -1.39 -10.69
N TYR A 89 1.99 -0.60 -9.78
CA TYR A 89 2.51 -1.11 -8.50
C TYR A 89 1.46 -1.72 -7.58
N PRO A 90 0.23 -1.17 -7.43
CA PRO A 90 -0.76 -1.83 -6.57
C PRO A 90 -1.12 -3.23 -7.07
N HIS A 91 -1.15 -3.44 -8.39
CA HIS A 91 -1.41 -4.76 -8.96
C HIS A 91 -0.24 -5.71 -8.72
N PHE A 92 0.98 -5.20 -8.86
CA PHE A 92 2.19 -5.99 -8.60
C PHE A 92 2.23 -6.47 -7.14
N HIS A 93 2.01 -5.56 -6.20
CA HIS A 93 2.00 -5.90 -4.77
C HIS A 93 0.81 -6.78 -4.40
N ALA A 94 -0.34 -6.58 -5.05
CA ALA A 94 -1.49 -7.48 -4.87
C ALA A 94 -1.15 -8.90 -5.32
N ALA A 95 -0.37 -9.03 -6.40
CA ALA A 95 0.10 -10.35 -6.84
C ALA A 95 0.97 -11.01 -5.76
N GLU A 96 1.89 -10.26 -5.17
CA GLU A 96 2.72 -10.77 -4.09
C GLU A 96 1.88 -11.24 -2.89
N CYS A 97 0.90 -10.45 -2.50
CA CYS A 97 0.01 -10.79 -1.39
C CYS A 97 -0.83 -12.02 -1.70
N SER A 98 -1.40 -12.10 -2.92
CA SER A 98 -2.21 -13.24 -3.34
C SER A 98 -1.40 -14.52 -3.36
N PHE A 99 -0.16 -14.45 -3.84
CA PHE A 99 0.73 -15.61 -3.78
C PHE A 99 1.02 -16.03 -2.34
N SER A 100 1.23 -15.06 -1.45
CA SER A 100 1.54 -15.33 -0.04
C SER A 100 0.42 -16.06 0.67
N ILE A 101 -0.84 -15.81 0.28
CA ILE A 101 -2.00 -16.54 0.83
C ILE A 101 -2.39 -17.73 -0.05
N ARG A 102 -1.53 -18.11 -1.00
CA ARG A 102 -1.69 -19.25 -1.89
C ARG A 102 -2.88 -19.16 -2.86
N ASN A 103 -3.29 -17.96 -3.17
CA ASN A 103 -4.30 -17.74 -4.20
C ASN A 103 -3.59 -17.52 -5.55
N LEU A 104 -3.20 -18.61 -6.19
CA LEU A 104 -2.40 -18.54 -7.43
C LEU A 104 -3.19 -17.95 -8.59
N ARG A 105 -4.50 -18.16 -8.62
CA ARG A 105 -5.35 -17.57 -9.65
C ARG A 105 -5.32 -16.05 -9.59
N ASP A 106 -5.54 -15.49 -8.41
CA ASP A 106 -5.53 -14.04 -8.24
C ASP A 106 -4.13 -13.47 -8.43
N ALA A 107 -3.09 -14.21 -8.03
CA ALA A 107 -1.71 -13.79 -8.27
C ALA A 107 -1.44 -13.64 -9.76
N ALA A 108 -1.86 -14.62 -10.56
CA ALA A 108 -1.68 -14.58 -12.02
C ALA A 108 -2.47 -13.42 -12.65
N LEU A 109 -3.71 -13.21 -12.22
CA LEU A 109 -4.54 -12.10 -12.71
C LEU A 109 -3.92 -10.75 -12.37
N ALA A 110 -3.40 -10.60 -11.16
CA ALA A 110 -2.78 -9.35 -10.73
C ALA A 110 -1.49 -9.07 -11.52
N LEU A 111 -0.68 -10.09 -11.81
CA LEU A 111 0.50 -9.91 -12.67
C LEU A 111 0.10 -9.47 -14.08
N LYS A 112 -0.98 -10.03 -14.61
CA LYS A 112 -1.50 -9.63 -15.91
C LYS A 112 -1.91 -8.15 -15.90
N GLU A 113 -2.61 -7.71 -14.85
CA GLU A 113 -2.99 -6.31 -14.70
C GLU A 113 -1.76 -5.40 -14.60
N THR A 114 -0.69 -5.87 -13.97
CA THR A 114 0.58 -5.16 -13.92
C THR A 114 1.17 -5.01 -15.34
N GLU A 115 1.22 -6.10 -16.09
CA GLU A 115 1.76 -6.11 -17.45
C GLU A 115 1.04 -5.12 -18.37
N LEU A 116 -0.28 -4.99 -18.21
CA LEU A 116 -1.09 -4.08 -19.02
C LEU A 116 -0.76 -2.60 -18.76
N ARG A 117 -0.10 -2.29 -17.66
CA ARG A 117 0.18 -0.92 -17.22
C ARG A 117 1.63 -0.50 -17.29
N ILE A 118 2.52 -1.39 -17.74
CA ILE A 118 3.94 -1.06 -17.87
C ILE A 118 4.33 -0.94 -19.33
N GLU A 119 5.28 -0.04 -19.60
CA GLU A 119 5.86 0.13 -20.92
C GLU A 119 7.20 -0.61 -20.97
N LYS A 120 7.73 -0.73 -22.20
CA LYS A 120 9.04 -1.32 -22.42
C LYS A 120 10.10 -0.60 -21.59
N ASN A 121 11.00 -1.37 -20.98
CA ASN A 121 12.06 -0.89 -20.09
C ASN A 121 11.57 -0.39 -18.72
N HIS A 122 10.32 -0.67 -18.37
CA HIS A 122 9.85 -0.40 -17.02
C HIS A 122 10.59 -1.29 -16.01
N PRO A 123 10.89 -0.80 -14.78
CA PRO A 123 11.61 -1.60 -13.78
C PRO A 123 10.98 -2.95 -13.47
N LEU A 124 9.64 -3.09 -13.63
CA LEU A 124 8.94 -4.35 -13.36
C LEU A 124 8.97 -5.33 -14.54
N GLU A 125 9.38 -4.88 -15.73
CA GLU A 125 9.34 -5.72 -16.94
C GLU A 125 10.08 -7.04 -16.75
N ASP A 126 11.27 -6.99 -16.20
CA ASP A 126 12.11 -8.19 -16.02
C ASP A 126 11.72 -9.00 -14.79
N ARG A 127 11.07 -8.38 -13.83
CA ARG A 127 10.68 -9.06 -12.59
C ARG A 127 9.49 -9.98 -12.77
N ILE A 128 8.57 -9.63 -13.65
CA ILE A 128 7.33 -10.40 -13.84
C ILE A 128 7.59 -11.83 -14.34
N PRO A 129 8.40 -12.04 -15.40
CA PRO A 129 8.72 -13.39 -15.85
C PRO A 129 9.40 -14.24 -14.77
N LEU A 130 10.30 -13.62 -13.98
CA LEU A 130 10.98 -14.32 -12.90
C LEU A 130 10.01 -14.80 -11.83
N LEU A 131 9.02 -13.96 -11.48
CA LEU A 131 8.00 -14.33 -10.51
C LEU A 131 7.09 -15.44 -11.05
N LYS A 132 6.70 -15.35 -12.32
CA LYS A 132 5.88 -16.41 -12.93
C LYS A 132 6.58 -17.75 -12.88
N GLU A 133 7.88 -17.78 -13.18
CA GLU A 133 8.67 -19.00 -13.11
C GLU A 133 8.77 -19.49 -11.66
N ALA A 134 9.12 -18.62 -10.73
CA ALA A 134 9.26 -18.97 -9.31
C ALA A 134 7.96 -19.47 -8.70
N TRP A 135 6.83 -18.88 -9.10
CA TRP A 135 5.50 -19.22 -8.60
C TRP A 135 4.82 -20.33 -9.40
N LYS A 136 5.45 -20.78 -10.49
CA LYS A 136 4.92 -21.80 -11.41
C LYS A 136 3.57 -21.42 -12.03
N LEU A 137 3.49 -20.18 -12.44
CA LEU A 137 2.29 -19.65 -13.11
C LEU A 137 2.37 -19.78 -14.64
#